data_a92886be688d27db885f4d8e099dd4f6
#
_entry.id   a92886be688d27db885f4d8e099dd4f6
#
_cell.length_a   1.000
_cell.length_b   1.000
_cell.length_c   1.000
_cell.angle_alpha   90.00
_cell.angle_beta   90.00
_cell.angle_gamma   90.00
#
_symmetry.space_group_name_H-M   'P 1'
#
loop_
_entity.id
_entity.type
_entity.pdbx_description
1 polymer ?
#
loop_
_entity_poly.entity_id
_entity_poly.type
_entity_poly.pdbx_seq_one_letter_code
_entity_poly.pdbx_strand_id
1 'polypeptide(L)'
;MTKQIHVGKVSVGGGAPVSIQSMTNTRTDDVQATLKQIRTLAAAGCDIIRVAVPDMAAARAVAKIKEESPLPVVVDIHFDYKLALEAIAAGADKVRINPGNIGGEDRVKAVAQACQQRGIPIRIGVNGGSLEKDILAKYGHVCPEAMVESAFGHIRLLNKFDFDDICVSLKSSSVPITMKAYQLMSQESNYPLHIGVTEAGTVRMGTLKSAVGIGGLLALGVGDTMRVSLSADPVEEVYAARDILKAAGIRKDGAELVSCPTCGRTRIDLISLANEVEQRLKTVDKPITVAVMGCVVHGPGEASAADCGIAGGVGEGLLFKKGQIIKKVPQDQLVDELFRLIDTL
;
A
#
# COMPACT_ATOMS: atom_id res chain seq x y z
N MET A 1 -2.02 19.63 -3.58
CA MET A 1 -0.87 18.88 -3.03
C MET A 1 -1.07 18.78 -1.53
N THR A 2 -0.96 17.61 -0.93
CA THR A 2 -1.11 17.40 0.51
C THR A 2 0.07 17.97 1.28
N LYS A 3 -0.13 18.25 2.58
CA LYS A 3 0.93 18.62 3.52
C LYS A 3 1.90 17.46 3.66
N GLN A 4 3.20 17.74 3.82
CA GLN A 4 4.19 16.71 4.08
C GLN A 4 4.36 16.46 5.59
N ILE A 5 4.38 15.20 5.98
CA ILE A 5 4.75 14.74 7.32
C ILE A 5 5.91 13.74 7.23
N HIS A 6 6.55 13.46 8.34
CA HIS A 6 7.64 12.49 8.42
C HIS A 6 7.32 11.35 9.39
N VAL A 7 7.49 10.11 8.93
CA VAL A 7 7.39 8.91 9.76
C VAL A 7 8.80 8.32 9.86
N GLY A 8 9.53 8.69 10.89
CA GLY A 8 10.97 8.47 10.93
C GLY A 8 11.65 9.08 9.69
N LYS A 9 12.33 8.25 8.91
CA LYS A 9 13.01 8.67 7.67
C LYS A 9 12.12 8.73 6.43
N VAL A 10 10.85 8.31 6.52
CA VAL A 10 9.93 8.23 5.38
C VAL A 10 9.07 9.48 5.32
N SER A 11 9.17 10.22 4.21
CA SER A 11 8.27 11.35 3.89
C SER A 11 6.93 10.84 3.39
N VAL A 12 5.82 11.41 3.86
CA VAL A 12 4.46 11.08 3.46
C VAL A 12 3.71 12.36 3.13
N GLY A 13 3.11 12.43 1.95
CA GLY A 13 2.48 13.64 1.43
C GLY A 13 3.49 14.61 0.80
N GLY A 14 3.04 15.80 0.42
CA GLY A 14 3.90 16.82 -0.18
C GLY A 14 4.52 16.44 -1.52
N GLY A 15 3.95 15.47 -2.24
CA GLY A 15 4.51 14.95 -3.48
C GLY A 15 5.56 13.85 -3.30
N ALA A 16 5.80 13.39 -2.08
CA ALA A 16 6.65 12.22 -1.83
C ALA A 16 6.03 10.95 -2.46
N PRO A 17 6.84 9.95 -2.83
CA PRO A 17 6.34 8.68 -3.34
C PRO A 17 5.35 8.01 -2.37
N VAL A 18 4.29 7.40 -2.90
CA VAL A 18 3.30 6.67 -2.08
C VAL A 18 3.98 5.55 -1.32
N SER A 19 3.92 5.58 0.01
CA SER A 19 4.56 4.61 0.88
C SER A 19 3.66 3.41 1.18
N ILE A 20 4.24 2.21 1.19
CA ILE A 20 3.58 0.97 1.59
C ILE A 20 3.76 0.76 3.09
N GLN A 21 2.67 0.73 3.82
CA GLN A 21 2.65 0.32 5.22
C GLN A 21 2.07 -1.08 5.35
N SER A 22 2.69 -1.95 6.15
CA SER A 22 2.09 -3.20 6.61
C SER A 22 1.94 -3.21 8.14
N MET A 23 1.44 -4.32 8.68
CA MET A 23 1.27 -4.50 10.11
C MET A 23 1.67 -5.91 10.52
N THR A 24 2.42 -6.02 11.61
CA THR A 24 2.75 -7.33 12.18
C THR A 24 1.50 -8.02 12.75
N ASN A 25 1.45 -9.33 12.65
CA ASN A 25 0.45 -10.17 13.29
C ASN A 25 1.02 -10.97 14.48
N THR A 26 2.28 -10.72 14.84
CA THR A 26 2.92 -11.24 16.04
C THR A 26 2.47 -10.47 17.29
N ARG A 27 2.63 -11.05 18.45
CA ARG A 27 2.51 -10.33 19.70
C ARG A 27 3.68 -9.34 19.82
N THR A 28 3.39 -8.08 20.07
CA THR A 28 4.40 -7.02 20.09
C THR A 28 5.39 -7.17 21.25
N ASP A 29 4.97 -7.77 22.38
CA ASP A 29 5.83 -8.11 23.50
C ASP A 29 6.79 -9.28 23.21
N ASP A 30 6.53 -10.10 22.18
CA ASP A 30 7.50 -11.01 21.59
C ASP A 30 8.37 -10.26 20.57
N VAL A 31 9.38 -9.59 21.10
CA VAL A 31 10.31 -8.73 20.33
C VAL A 31 10.99 -9.49 19.20
N GLN A 32 11.46 -10.73 19.47
CA GLN A 32 12.22 -11.49 18.48
C GLN A 32 11.35 -11.94 17.30
N ALA A 33 10.16 -12.46 17.57
CA ALA A 33 9.20 -12.83 16.52
C ALA A 33 8.77 -11.59 15.70
N THR A 34 8.52 -10.47 16.38
CA THR A 34 8.12 -9.22 15.75
C THR A 34 9.24 -8.66 14.86
N LEU A 35 10.49 -8.61 15.32
CA LEU A 35 11.64 -8.17 14.52
C LEU A 35 11.91 -9.08 13.33
N LYS A 36 11.78 -10.40 13.49
CA LYS A 36 11.89 -11.34 12.36
C LYS A 36 10.87 -11.02 11.28
N GLN A 37 9.60 -10.83 11.66
CA GLN A 37 8.54 -10.48 10.71
C GLN A 37 8.77 -9.11 10.07
N ILE A 38 9.22 -8.09 10.82
CA ILE A 38 9.55 -6.77 10.28
C ILE A 38 10.65 -6.87 9.22
N ARG A 39 11.71 -7.65 9.46
CA ARG A 39 12.79 -7.85 8.47
C ARG A 39 12.27 -8.53 7.20
N THR A 40 11.39 -9.52 7.32
CA THR A 40 10.74 -10.18 6.18
C THR A 40 9.89 -9.18 5.38
N LEU A 41 9.09 -8.36 6.05
CA LEU A 41 8.26 -7.35 5.41
C LEU A 41 9.10 -6.24 4.75
N ALA A 42 10.21 -5.83 5.37
CA ALA A 42 11.15 -4.88 4.78
C ALA A 42 11.79 -5.44 3.50
N ALA A 43 12.20 -6.71 3.51
CA ALA A 43 12.75 -7.38 2.33
C ALA A 43 11.72 -7.52 1.19
N ALA A 44 10.42 -7.62 1.51
CA ALA A 44 9.34 -7.62 0.53
C ALA A 44 9.05 -6.23 -0.09
N GLY A 45 9.60 -5.15 0.49
CA GLY A 45 9.40 -3.77 0.01
C GLY A 45 8.40 -2.94 0.81
N CYS A 46 8.16 -3.30 2.08
CA CYS A 46 7.42 -2.46 3.01
C CYS A 46 8.26 -1.22 3.40
N ASP A 47 7.65 -0.04 3.44
CA ASP A 47 8.33 1.22 3.80
C ASP A 47 8.13 1.61 5.26
N ILE A 48 6.99 1.25 5.85
CA ILE A 48 6.59 1.62 7.22
C ILE A 48 5.93 0.41 7.89
N ILE A 49 6.32 0.09 9.11
CA ILE A 49 5.68 -1.01 9.86
C ILE A 49 4.78 -0.49 10.98
N ARG A 50 3.63 -1.15 11.17
CA ARG A 50 2.73 -0.89 12.30
C ARG A 50 2.71 -2.10 13.22
N VAL A 51 2.77 -1.84 14.53
CA VAL A 51 2.64 -2.85 15.60
C VAL A 51 1.41 -2.53 16.45
N ALA A 52 0.71 -3.56 16.92
CA ALA A 52 -0.38 -3.38 17.88
C ALA A 52 0.18 -3.19 19.30
N VAL A 53 -0.42 -2.26 20.06
CA VAL A 53 -0.04 -2.01 21.46
C VAL A 53 -1.26 -2.18 22.34
N PRO A 54 -1.62 -3.43 22.68
CA PRO A 54 -2.81 -3.72 23.48
C PRO A 54 -2.62 -3.50 24.98
N ASP A 55 -1.37 -3.52 25.47
CA ASP A 55 -1.02 -3.44 26.88
C ASP A 55 0.34 -2.76 27.11
N MET A 56 0.71 -2.60 28.38
CA MET A 56 1.93 -1.93 28.79
C MET A 56 3.21 -2.72 28.46
N ALA A 57 3.14 -4.04 28.41
CA ALA A 57 4.28 -4.88 28.01
C ALA A 57 4.63 -4.63 26.53
N ALA A 58 3.60 -4.60 25.67
CA ALA A 58 3.75 -4.25 24.26
C ALA A 58 4.26 -2.80 24.07
N ALA A 59 3.76 -1.83 24.86
CA ALA A 59 4.22 -0.44 24.78
C ALA A 59 5.70 -0.30 25.08
N ARG A 60 6.20 -0.97 26.13
CA ARG A 60 7.63 -0.99 26.50
C ARG A 60 8.51 -1.74 25.50
N ALA A 61 7.98 -2.81 24.90
CA ALA A 61 8.69 -3.58 23.87
C ALA A 61 9.02 -2.74 22.63
N VAL A 62 8.27 -1.66 22.37
CA VAL A 62 8.53 -0.73 21.25
C VAL A 62 9.96 -0.20 21.27
N ALA A 63 10.55 0.08 22.44
CA ALA A 63 11.91 0.60 22.54
C ALA A 63 12.92 -0.35 21.86
N LYS A 64 12.85 -1.64 22.20
CA LYS A 64 13.75 -2.64 21.63
C LYS A 64 13.46 -2.94 20.15
N ILE A 65 12.17 -2.95 19.77
CA ILE A 65 11.76 -3.08 18.37
C ILE A 65 12.31 -1.90 17.56
N LYS A 66 12.20 -0.68 18.07
CA LYS A 66 12.67 0.52 17.39
C LYS A 66 14.19 0.55 17.21
N GLU A 67 14.94 0.09 18.19
CA GLU A 67 16.40 0.01 18.14
C GLU A 67 16.90 -0.87 16.97
N GLU A 68 16.22 -2.00 16.71
CA GLU A 68 16.66 -3.00 15.74
C GLU A 68 15.86 -2.99 14.42
N SER A 69 14.76 -2.23 14.35
CA SER A 69 13.90 -2.21 13.16
C SER A 69 14.55 -1.46 12.00
N PRO A 70 14.62 -2.06 10.79
CA PRO A 70 15.05 -1.36 9.58
C PRO A 70 14.01 -0.33 9.09
N LEU A 71 12.77 -0.43 9.57
CA LEU A 71 11.64 0.39 9.16
C LEU A 71 11.18 1.32 10.29
N PRO A 72 10.64 2.51 9.95
CA PRO A 72 9.91 3.32 10.92
C PRO A 72 8.74 2.57 11.55
N VAL A 73 8.56 2.74 12.86
CA VAL A 73 7.59 2.00 13.67
C VAL A 73 6.39 2.87 14.02
N VAL A 74 5.20 2.45 13.57
CA VAL A 74 3.90 3.06 13.93
C VAL A 74 3.25 2.23 15.01
N VAL A 75 2.79 2.86 16.09
CA VAL A 75 2.06 2.18 17.17
C VAL A 75 0.57 2.38 17.02
N ASP A 76 -0.19 1.29 17.17
CA ASP A 76 -1.64 1.27 17.03
C ASP A 76 -2.29 1.19 18.42
N ILE A 77 -2.88 2.30 18.86
CA ILE A 77 -3.50 2.46 20.16
C ILE A 77 -5.01 2.59 20.00
N HIS A 78 -5.79 1.80 20.73
CA HIS A 78 -7.24 1.77 20.59
C HIS A 78 -7.97 2.56 21.69
N PHE A 79 -7.64 2.38 22.98
CA PHE A 79 -8.47 2.89 24.08
C PHE A 79 -7.68 3.59 25.19
N ASP A 80 -6.47 3.14 25.52
CA ASP A 80 -5.74 3.69 26.66
C ASP A 80 -4.63 4.65 26.20
N TYR A 81 -4.83 5.94 26.52
CA TYR A 81 -3.85 6.99 26.22
C TYR A 81 -2.48 6.79 26.90
N LYS A 82 -2.45 6.07 28.05
CA LYS A 82 -1.19 5.79 28.76
C LYS A 82 -0.27 4.89 27.95
N LEU A 83 -0.86 3.96 27.19
CA LEU A 83 -0.09 3.12 26.25
C LEU A 83 0.52 3.97 25.13
N ALA A 84 -0.22 4.99 24.65
CA ALA A 84 0.32 5.93 23.67
C ALA A 84 1.52 6.69 24.24
N LEU A 85 1.39 7.24 25.47
CA LEU A 85 2.48 7.98 26.12
C LEU A 85 3.73 7.11 26.33
N GLU A 86 3.57 5.87 26.79
CA GLU A 86 4.68 4.93 26.98
C GLU A 86 5.35 4.58 25.64
N ALA A 87 4.55 4.26 24.59
CA ALA A 87 5.09 3.93 23.27
C ALA A 87 5.79 5.13 22.60
N ILE A 88 5.31 6.37 22.80
CA ILE A 88 5.97 7.60 22.37
C ILE A 88 7.31 7.76 23.08
N ALA A 89 7.34 7.57 24.40
CA ALA A 89 8.56 7.60 25.20
C ALA A 89 9.56 6.53 24.75
N ALA A 90 9.07 5.34 24.35
CA ALA A 90 9.84 4.23 23.81
C ALA A 90 10.39 4.48 22.38
N GLY A 91 10.04 5.60 21.72
CA GLY A 91 10.64 6.01 20.45
C GLY A 91 9.83 5.66 19.20
N ALA A 92 8.51 5.47 19.31
CA ALA A 92 7.64 5.31 18.13
C ALA A 92 7.79 6.48 17.14
N ASP A 93 7.68 6.20 15.83
CA ASP A 93 7.79 7.23 14.78
C ASP A 93 6.44 7.83 14.37
N LYS A 94 5.35 7.20 14.73
CA LYS A 94 3.97 7.71 14.53
C LYS A 94 3.02 6.98 15.45
N VAL A 95 2.01 7.67 15.92
CA VAL A 95 0.91 7.07 16.69
C VAL A 95 -0.34 7.00 15.83
N ARG A 96 -1.00 5.85 15.80
CA ARG A 96 -2.37 5.72 15.26
C ARG A 96 -3.35 5.63 16.40
N ILE A 97 -4.27 6.55 16.41
CA ILE A 97 -5.38 6.59 17.36
C ILE A 97 -6.71 6.90 16.64
N ASN A 98 -7.81 6.61 17.33
CA ASN A 98 -9.06 7.29 17.13
C ASN A 98 -9.28 8.19 18.36
N PRO A 99 -9.17 9.53 18.23
CA PRO A 99 -9.27 10.44 19.36
C PRO A 99 -10.58 10.29 20.15
N GLY A 100 -11.68 9.89 19.51
CA GLY A 100 -12.95 9.60 20.17
C GLY A 100 -12.93 8.40 21.11
N ASN A 101 -11.97 7.48 20.96
CA ASN A 101 -11.90 6.25 21.74
C ASN A 101 -10.91 6.30 22.91
N ILE A 102 -9.93 7.21 22.91
CA ILE A 102 -8.89 7.26 23.95
C ILE A 102 -9.31 8.04 25.19
N GLY A 103 -10.52 8.61 25.20
CA GLY A 103 -11.15 9.28 26.33
C GLY A 103 -11.34 10.77 26.15
N GLY A 104 -11.50 11.52 27.25
CA GLY A 104 -11.78 12.95 27.22
C GLY A 104 -10.66 13.81 26.64
N GLU A 105 -10.96 15.09 26.40
CA GLU A 105 -10.04 16.05 25.76
C GLU A 105 -8.67 16.14 26.46
N ASP A 106 -8.59 16.03 27.75
CA ASP A 106 -7.31 16.07 28.50
C ASP A 106 -6.38 14.94 28.12
N ARG A 107 -6.93 13.74 27.81
CA ARG A 107 -6.14 12.60 27.39
C ARG A 107 -5.63 12.77 25.95
N VAL A 108 -6.48 13.31 25.08
CA VAL A 108 -6.08 13.66 23.70
C VAL A 108 -5.00 14.72 23.71
N LYS A 109 -5.14 15.75 24.56
CA LYS A 109 -4.13 16.79 24.78
C LYS A 109 -2.79 16.21 25.23
N ALA A 110 -2.80 15.31 26.21
CA ALA A 110 -1.56 14.67 26.69
C ALA A 110 -0.82 13.91 25.56
N VAL A 111 -1.55 13.17 24.72
CA VAL A 111 -0.96 12.46 23.58
C VAL A 111 -0.44 13.44 22.52
N ALA A 112 -1.22 14.49 22.18
CA ALA A 112 -0.81 15.50 21.22
C ALA A 112 0.48 16.22 21.66
N GLN A 113 0.55 16.63 22.94
CA GLN A 113 1.74 17.27 23.51
C GLN A 113 2.97 16.33 23.50
N ALA A 114 2.80 15.06 23.84
CA ALA A 114 3.89 14.09 23.80
C ALA A 114 4.39 13.86 22.36
N CYS A 115 3.49 13.79 21.39
CA CYS A 115 3.85 13.70 19.97
C CYS A 115 4.57 14.96 19.49
N GLN A 116 4.08 16.14 19.88
CA GLN A 116 4.69 17.43 19.52
C GLN A 116 6.12 17.56 20.06
N GLN A 117 6.34 17.19 21.33
CA GLN A 117 7.68 17.20 21.95
C GLN A 117 8.68 16.28 21.26
N ARG A 118 8.21 15.20 20.66
CA ARG A 118 9.03 14.22 19.92
C ARG A 118 9.08 14.49 18.42
N GLY A 119 8.30 15.43 17.89
CA GLY A 119 8.20 15.73 16.47
C GLY A 119 7.67 14.54 15.65
N ILE A 120 6.70 13.80 16.18
CA ILE A 120 6.11 12.65 15.50
C ILE A 120 4.63 12.86 15.18
N PRO A 121 4.16 12.42 13.99
CA PRO A 121 2.78 12.65 13.56
C PRO A 121 1.79 11.71 14.23
N ILE A 122 0.53 12.17 14.27
CA ILE A 122 -0.62 11.36 14.66
C ILE A 122 -1.42 10.97 13.42
N ARG A 123 -1.77 9.68 13.30
CA ARG A 123 -2.77 9.25 12.34
C ARG A 123 -4.13 9.10 13.01
N ILE A 124 -5.08 9.89 12.54
CA ILE A 124 -6.50 9.73 12.83
C ILE A 124 -7.03 8.55 12.01
N GLY A 125 -7.60 7.54 12.69
CA GLY A 125 -8.16 6.36 12.03
C GLY A 125 -9.66 6.28 12.21
N VAL A 126 -10.43 6.77 11.25
CA VAL A 126 -11.89 6.59 11.19
C VAL A 126 -12.21 5.28 10.48
N ASN A 127 -13.00 4.43 11.12
CA ASN A 127 -13.54 3.23 10.51
C ASN A 127 -15.07 3.30 10.52
N GLY A 128 -15.70 2.89 9.40
CA GLY A 128 -17.16 2.90 9.30
C GLY A 128 -17.88 2.14 10.41
N GLY A 129 -17.29 1.04 10.89
CA GLY A 129 -17.87 0.25 11.99
C GLY A 129 -17.71 0.85 13.40
N SER A 130 -17.06 2.01 13.57
CA SER A 130 -16.78 2.64 14.87
C SER A 130 -16.95 4.15 14.85
N LEU A 131 -17.93 4.63 14.08
CA LEU A 131 -18.33 6.04 14.11
C LEU A 131 -18.99 6.42 15.43
N GLU A 132 -18.89 7.68 15.83
CA GLU A 132 -19.49 8.26 17.01
C GLU A 132 -21.02 8.16 16.94
N LYS A 133 -21.65 7.95 18.11
CA LYS A 133 -23.10 7.74 18.22
C LYS A 133 -23.91 8.94 17.73
N ASP A 134 -23.46 10.15 17.99
CA ASP A 134 -24.08 11.40 17.55
C ASP A 134 -24.01 11.58 16.04
N ILE A 135 -22.89 11.23 15.42
CA ILE A 135 -22.74 11.22 13.96
C ILE A 135 -23.66 10.16 13.34
N LEU A 136 -23.68 8.94 13.90
CA LEU A 136 -24.60 7.90 13.40
C LEU A 136 -26.08 8.30 13.60
N ALA A 137 -26.44 8.99 14.69
CA ALA A 137 -27.78 9.50 14.90
C ALA A 137 -28.16 10.59 13.87
N LYS A 138 -27.21 11.43 13.48
CA LYS A 138 -27.40 12.49 12.47
C LYS A 138 -27.63 11.93 11.06
N TYR A 139 -26.83 10.95 10.64
CA TYR A 139 -26.84 10.41 9.29
C TYR A 139 -27.69 9.15 9.12
N GLY A 140 -28.09 8.51 10.20
CA GLY A 140 -28.90 7.28 10.22
C GLY A 140 -28.14 6.01 9.80
N HIS A 141 -27.01 6.13 9.13
CA HIS A 141 -26.19 5.01 8.65
C HIS A 141 -24.76 5.44 8.35
N VAL A 142 -23.89 4.48 8.10
CA VAL A 142 -22.51 4.74 7.66
C VAL A 142 -22.52 5.22 6.21
N CYS A 143 -22.09 6.46 5.99
CA CYS A 143 -21.95 7.06 4.66
C CYS A 143 -20.62 7.84 4.56
N PRO A 144 -20.19 8.21 3.35
CA PRO A 144 -18.95 8.97 3.15
C PRO A 144 -18.90 10.26 3.94
N GLU A 145 -20.00 11.02 3.95
CA GLU A 145 -20.13 12.30 4.62
C GLU A 145 -20.00 12.16 6.16
N ALA A 146 -20.60 11.12 6.74
CA ALA A 146 -20.48 10.80 8.16
C ALA A 146 -19.01 10.51 8.55
N MET A 147 -18.29 9.75 7.71
CA MET A 147 -16.88 9.44 7.95
C MET A 147 -16.00 10.68 7.86
N VAL A 148 -16.26 11.57 6.91
CA VAL A 148 -15.52 12.83 6.73
C VAL A 148 -15.80 13.79 7.88
N GLU A 149 -17.06 13.91 8.33
CA GLU A 149 -17.43 14.74 9.50
C GLU A 149 -16.73 14.25 10.77
N SER A 150 -16.70 12.94 11.01
CA SER A 150 -15.95 12.33 12.11
C SER A 150 -14.45 12.71 12.04
N ALA A 151 -13.83 12.56 10.88
CA ALA A 151 -12.42 12.91 10.69
C ALA A 151 -12.15 14.40 11.01
N PHE A 152 -13.00 15.31 10.52
CA PHE A 152 -12.88 16.74 10.83
C PHE A 152 -13.12 17.06 12.30
N GLY A 153 -14.01 16.33 12.97
CA GLY A 153 -14.20 16.43 14.43
C GLY A 153 -12.89 16.15 15.17
N HIS A 154 -12.22 15.07 14.81
CA HIS A 154 -10.93 14.69 15.40
C HIS A 154 -9.78 15.62 15.03
N ILE A 155 -9.74 16.13 13.79
CA ILE A 155 -8.76 17.14 13.37
C ILE A 155 -8.93 18.41 14.20
N ARG A 156 -10.16 18.94 14.31
CA ARG A 156 -10.44 20.14 15.13
C ARG A 156 -10.01 19.94 16.58
N LEU A 157 -10.21 18.73 17.13
CA LEU A 157 -9.80 18.41 18.49
C LEU A 157 -8.28 18.47 18.68
N LEU A 158 -7.50 17.93 17.72
CA LEU A 158 -6.03 18.01 17.75
C LEU A 158 -5.55 19.45 17.54
N ASN A 159 -6.14 20.18 16.59
CA ASN A 159 -5.79 21.57 16.30
C ASN A 159 -6.08 22.51 17.48
N LYS A 160 -7.09 22.18 18.33
CA LYS A 160 -7.34 22.90 19.59
C LYS A 160 -6.12 22.91 20.54
N PHE A 161 -5.24 21.93 20.38
CA PHE A 161 -4.01 21.79 21.15
C PHE A 161 -2.75 22.16 20.33
N ASP A 162 -2.91 22.97 19.28
CA ASP A 162 -1.85 23.40 18.38
C ASP A 162 -1.09 22.23 17.72
N PHE A 163 -1.76 21.06 17.53
CA PHE A 163 -1.18 19.90 16.91
C PHE A 163 -1.72 19.73 15.48
N ASP A 164 -0.84 19.84 14.48
CA ASP A 164 -1.20 19.86 13.05
C ASP A 164 -0.38 18.86 12.19
N ASP A 165 0.43 18.03 12.83
CA ASP A 165 1.19 16.97 12.16
C ASP A 165 0.35 15.68 12.04
N ILE A 166 -0.69 15.78 11.19
CA ILE A 166 -1.79 14.83 11.12
C ILE A 166 -1.78 14.09 9.79
N CYS A 167 -2.04 12.78 9.84
CA CYS A 167 -2.41 11.94 8.71
C CYS A 167 -3.83 11.40 8.93
N VAL A 168 -4.62 11.23 7.88
CA VAL A 168 -6.01 10.76 8.02
C VAL A 168 -6.23 9.45 7.30
N SER A 169 -7.01 8.55 7.91
CA SER A 169 -7.50 7.33 7.25
C SER A 169 -9.00 7.13 7.47
N LEU A 170 -9.72 6.86 6.38
CA LEU A 170 -11.17 6.69 6.30
C LEU A 170 -11.46 5.32 5.69
N LYS A 171 -11.69 4.30 6.51
CA LYS A 171 -11.79 2.92 6.05
C LYS A 171 -13.17 2.34 6.28
N SER A 172 -13.69 1.67 5.25
CA SER A 172 -14.89 0.84 5.32
C SER A 172 -14.63 -0.49 4.59
N SER A 173 -15.42 -1.50 4.87
CA SER A 173 -15.47 -2.74 4.09
C SER A 173 -16.14 -2.56 2.73
N SER A 174 -16.91 -1.48 2.57
CA SER A 174 -17.51 -1.04 1.30
C SER A 174 -16.51 -0.20 0.50
N VAL A 175 -16.08 -0.71 -0.64
CA VAL A 175 -15.18 0.00 -1.56
C VAL A 175 -15.78 1.33 -2.04
N PRO A 176 -17.05 1.40 -2.50
CA PRO A 176 -17.65 2.66 -2.93
C PRO A 176 -17.68 3.73 -1.82
N ILE A 177 -18.06 3.35 -0.59
CA ILE A 177 -18.06 4.27 0.56
C ILE A 177 -16.65 4.77 0.84
N THR A 178 -15.67 3.85 0.89
CA THR A 178 -14.26 4.18 1.11
C THR A 178 -13.75 5.18 0.07
N MET A 179 -13.95 4.89 -1.21
CA MET A 179 -13.47 5.76 -2.30
C MET A 179 -14.10 7.16 -2.21
N LYS A 180 -15.42 7.23 -2.02
CA LYS A 180 -16.11 8.52 -1.94
C LYS A 180 -15.70 9.32 -0.71
N ALA A 181 -15.48 8.68 0.45
CA ALA A 181 -15.00 9.34 1.65
C ALA A 181 -13.62 9.97 1.45
N TYR A 182 -12.68 9.24 0.83
CA TYR A 182 -11.35 9.78 0.53
C TYR A 182 -11.39 10.90 -0.52
N GLN A 183 -12.25 10.80 -1.54
CA GLN A 183 -12.44 11.86 -2.52
C GLN A 183 -12.93 13.16 -1.86
N LEU A 184 -13.97 13.07 -1.01
CA LEU A 184 -14.49 14.22 -0.26
C LEU A 184 -13.41 14.81 0.64
N MET A 185 -12.71 13.97 1.42
CA MET A 185 -11.64 14.42 2.31
C MET A 185 -10.50 15.12 1.56
N SER A 186 -10.14 14.63 0.38
CA SER A 186 -9.08 15.22 -0.45
C SER A 186 -9.48 16.56 -1.06
N GLN A 187 -10.77 16.83 -1.24
CA GLN A 187 -11.30 18.10 -1.72
C GLN A 187 -11.38 19.16 -0.62
N GLU A 188 -11.63 18.73 0.62
CA GLU A 188 -11.90 19.60 1.76
C GLU A 188 -10.69 19.82 2.67
N SER A 189 -9.59 19.05 2.48
CA SER A 189 -8.39 19.18 3.30
C SER A 189 -7.11 18.90 2.53
N ASN A 190 -6.00 19.35 3.10
CA ASN A 190 -4.65 19.08 2.59
C ASN A 190 -3.85 18.11 3.47
N TYR A 191 -4.46 17.46 4.45
CA TYR A 191 -3.78 16.44 5.24
C TYR A 191 -3.46 15.20 4.41
N PRO A 192 -2.26 14.60 4.58
CA PRO A 192 -1.90 13.37 3.88
C PRO A 192 -2.85 12.23 4.26
N LEU A 193 -3.20 11.43 3.24
CA LEU A 193 -4.19 10.38 3.34
C LEU A 193 -3.54 8.99 3.35
N HIS A 194 -3.84 8.21 4.39
CA HIS A 194 -3.48 6.80 4.48
C HIS A 194 -4.63 5.95 3.97
N ILE A 195 -4.57 5.57 2.69
CA ILE A 195 -5.65 4.86 2.01
C ILE A 195 -5.61 3.35 2.25
N GLY A 196 -6.78 2.73 2.22
CA GLY A 196 -6.94 1.28 2.37
C GLY A 196 -8.39 0.87 2.52
N VAL A 197 -8.67 -0.39 2.21
CA VAL A 197 -9.96 -1.04 2.47
C VAL A 197 -9.80 -1.93 3.70
N THR A 198 -10.74 -1.85 4.66
CA THR A 198 -10.74 -2.75 5.83
C THR A 198 -11.60 -3.98 5.56
N GLU A 199 -11.28 -5.11 6.21
CA GLU A 199 -12.06 -6.34 6.08
C GLU A 199 -12.22 -6.77 4.61
N ALA A 200 -11.15 -6.63 3.82
CA ALA A 200 -11.22 -6.86 2.38
C ALA A 200 -11.45 -8.35 2.05
N GLY A 201 -11.01 -9.26 2.93
CA GLY A 201 -11.20 -10.71 2.80
C GLY A 201 -9.91 -11.46 2.51
N THR A 202 -10.06 -12.67 1.94
CA THR A 202 -8.93 -13.54 1.56
C THR A 202 -8.12 -12.97 0.40
N VAL A 203 -6.96 -13.56 0.10
CA VAL A 203 -6.01 -13.05 -0.91
C VAL A 203 -6.70 -12.63 -2.21
N ARG A 204 -7.50 -13.51 -2.82
CA ARG A 204 -8.13 -13.23 -4.12
C ARG A 204 -9.08 -12.02 -4.06
N MET A 205 -10.12 -12.10 -3.25
CA MET A 205 -11.14 -11.03 -3.19
C MET A 205 -10.63 -9.78 -2.49
N GLY A 206 -9.79 -9.94 -1.48
CA GLY A 206 -9.16 -8.83 -0.79
C GLY A 206 -8.23 -8.02 -1.68
N THR A 207 -7.44 -8.67 -2.54
CA THR A 207 -6.61 -7.98 -3.54
C THR A 207 -7.46 -7.27 -4.57
N LEU A 208 -8.54 -7.89 -5.09
CA LEU A 208 -9.46 -7.23 -6.04
C LEU A 208 -10.13 -5.99 -5.43
N LYS A 209 -10.66 -6.10 -4.21
CA LYS A 209 -11.26 -4.95 -3.51
C LYS A 209 -10.24 -3.84 -3.27
N SER A 210 -9.01 -4.21 -2.88
CA SER A 210 -7.92 -3.26 -2.66
C SER A 210 -7.46 -2.63 -3.97
N ALA A 211 -7.36 -3.38 -5.06
CA ALA A 211 -7.02 -2.85 -6.38
C ALA A 211 -8.04 -1.82 -6.86
N VAL A 212 -9.34 -2.10 -6.71
CA VAL A 212 -10.39 -1.14 -7.05
C VAL A 212 -10.36 0.07 -6.12
N GLY A 213 -10.33 -0.15 -4.79
CA GLY A 213 -10.44 0.92 -3.80
C GLY A 213 -9.18 1.77 -3.70
N ILE A 214 -8.01 1.14 -3.58
CA ILE A 214 -6.73 1.83 -3.46
C ILE A 214 -6.23 2.28 -4.83
N GLY A 215 -6.18 1.36 -5.81
CA GLY A 215 -5.71 1.67 -7.16
C GLY A 215 -6.56 2.75 -7.84
N GLY A 216 -7.89 2.67 -7.69
CA GLY A 216 -8.81 3.69 -8.20
C GLY A 216 -8.58 5.08 -7.58
N LEU A 217 -8.31 5.16 -6.27
CA LEU A 217 -7.97 6.43 -5.61
C LEU A 217 -6.63 6.97 -6.11
N LEU A 218 -5.61 6.12 -6.21
CA LEU A 218 -4.28 6.50 -6.71
C LEU A 218 -4.33 7.01 -8.14
N ALA A 219 -5.11 6.38 -9.02
CA ALA A 219 -5.33 6.83 -10.40
C ALA A 219 -5.99 8.22 -10.48
N LEU A 220 -6.73 8.62 -9.43
CA LEU A 220 -7.31 9.97 -9.27
C LEU A 220 -6.37 10.94 -8.54
N GLY A 221 -5.13 10.56 -8.24
CA GLY A 221 -4.17 11.38 -7.51
C GLY A 221 -4.47 11.50 -6.00
N VAL A 222 -5.24 10.58 -5.43
CA VAL A 222 -5.65 10.59 -4.03
C VAL A 222 -4.96 9.47 -3.26
N GLY A 223 -4.16 9.84 -2.25
CA GLY A 223 -3.46 8.91 -1.36
C GLY A 223 -1.96 9.13 -1.32
N ASP A 224 -1.39 9.18 -0.11
CA ASP A 224 0.02 9.46 0.15
C ASP A 224 0.74 8.27 0.78
N THR A 225 -0.01 7.41 1.44
CA THR A 225 0.47 6.15 2.02
C THR A 225 -0.65 5.14 2.01
N MET A 226 -0.35 3.86 1.89
CA MET A 226 -1.37 2.84 1.73
C MET A 226 -1.13 1.59 2.57
N ARG A 227 -2.21 0.84 2.84
CA ARG A 227 -2.13 -0.52 3.36
C ARG A 227 -3.20 -1.40 2.71
N VAL A 228 -2.77 -2.49 2.09
CA VAL A 228 -3.63 -3.62 1.76
C VAL A 228 -3.88 -4.43 3.04
N SER A 229 -5.08 -4.94 3.24
CA SER A 229 -5.45 -5.75 4.42
C SER A 229 -6.07 -7.06 3.95
N LEU A 230 -5.38 -8.17 4.21
CA LEU A 230 -5.77 -9.51 3.78
C LEU A 230 -5.85 -10.47 4.97
N SER A 231 -6.76 -11.46 4.87
CA SER A 231 -6.74 -12.62 5.77
C SER A 231 -5.69 -13.63 5.27
N ALA A 232 -4.40 -13.26 5.38
CA ALA A 232 -3.25 -14.01 4.91
C ALA A 232 -1.98 -13.61 5.67
N ASP A 233 -0.82 -14.16 5.27
CA ASP A 233 0.48 -13.68 5.73
C ASP A 233 0.66 -12.19 5.35
N PRO A 234 1.11 -11.31 6.27
CA PRO A 234 1.32 -9.90 5.96
C PRO A 234 2.27 -9.61 4.79
N VAL A 235 3.11 -10.55 4.39
CA VAL A 235 3.96 -10.43 3.18
C VAL A 235 3.11 -10.33 1.91
N GLU A 236 2.00 -11.07 1.84
CA GLU A 236 1.07 -11.01 0.71
C GLU A 236 0.41 -9.63 0.58
N GLU A 237 0.20 -8.93 1.71
CA GLU A 237 -0.29 -7.53 1.70
C GLU A 237 0.70 -6.59 1.00
N VAL A 238 2.01 -6.80 1.24
CA VAL A 238 3.08 -5.97 0.63
C VAL A 238 3.20 -6.26 -0.87
N TYR A 239 3.16 -7.53 -1.27
CA TYR A 239 3.19 -7.89 -2.70
C TYR A 239 1.98 -7.31 -3.44
N ALA A 240 0.76 -7.51 -2.90
CA ALA A 240 -0.44 -6.93 -3.48
C ALA A 240 -0.38 -5.38 -3.54
N ALA A 241 0.21 -4.73 -2.54
CA ALA A 241 0.39 -3.27 -2.55
C ALA A 241 1.35 -2.82 -3.67
N ARG A 242 2.46 -3.53 -3.88
CA ARG A 242 3.40 -3.26 -4.98
C ARG A 242 2.73 -3.44 -6.35
N ASP A 243 1.97 -4.53 -6.52
CA ASP A 243 1.26 -4.82 -7.76
C ASP A 243 0.20 -3.73 -8.05
N ILE A 244 -0.52 -3.28 -7.03
CA ILE A 244 -1.48 -2.17 -7.17
C ILE A 244 -0.78 -0.86 -7.59
N LEU A 245 0.37 -0.53 -6.99
CA LEU A 245 1.14 0.67 -7.36
C LEU A 245 1.66 0.60 -8.80
N LYS A 246 2.10 -0.58 -9.25
CA LYS A 246 2.47 -0.85 -10.66
C LYS A 246 1.27 -0.70 -11.58
N ALA A 247 0.19 -1.43 -11.32
CA ALA A 247 -1.02 -1.41 -12.14
C ALA A 247 -1.66 -0.01 -12.24
N ALA A 248 -1.52 0.83 -11.19
CA ALA A 248 -1.95 2.22 -11.19
C ALA A 248 -0.95 3.19 -11.87
N GLY A 249 0.19 2.71 -12.37
CA GLY A 249 1.22 3.54 -13.00
C GLY A 249 1.97 4.48 -12.05
N ILE A 250 1.87 4.26 -10.72
CA ILE A 250 2.47 5.12 -9.69
C ILE A 250 3.94 4.75 -9.44
N ARG A 251 4.25 3.46 -9.47
CA ARG A 251 5.65 2.96 -9.37
C ARG A 251 6.01 2.19 -10.62
N LYS A 252 7.26 2.34 -11.04
CA LYS A 252 7.87 1.58 -12.14
C LYS A 252 9.03 0.73 -11.62
N ASP A 253 8.81 0.02 -10.53
CA ASP A 253 9.83 -0.85 -9.92
C ASP A 253 9.83 -2.21 -10.63
N GLY A 254 10.98 -2.64 -11.16
CA GLY A 254 11.16 -3.92 -11.82
C GLY A 254 10.37 -4.06 -13.13
N ALA A 255 10.46 -5.24 -13.74
CA ALA A 255 9.84 -5.51 -15.02
C ALA A 255 8.31 -5.69 -14.94
N GLU A 256 7.60 -5.24 -15.97
CA GLU A 256 6.16 -5.42 -16.16
C GLU A 256 5.90 -6.33 -17.37
N LEU A 257 4.97 -7.27 -17.19
CA LEU A 257 4.52 -8.13 -18.30
C LEU A 257 3.25 -7.55 -18.94
N VAL A 258 3.27 -7.46 -20.28
CA VAL A 258 2.08 -7.22 -21.10
C VAL A 258 1.86 -8.45 -21.96
N SER A 259 0.69 -9.06 -21.87
CA SER A 259 0.33 -10.22 -22.68
C SER A 259 -1.03 -10.04 -23.34
N CYS A 260 -1.15 -10.44 -24.58
CA CYS A 260 -2.45 -10.42 -25.26
C CYS A 260 -3.35 -11.55 -24.71
N PRO A 261 -4.69 -11.38 -24.75
CA PRO A 261 -5.59 -12.48 -24.44
C PRO A 261 -5.49 -13.58 -25.49
N THR A 262 -5.76 -14.82 -25.07
CA THR A 262 -5.88 -15.94 -26.01
C THR A 262 -7.02 -15.72 -27.00
N CYS A 263 -6.77 -15.94 -28.29
CA CYS A 263 -7.78 -15.84 -29.35
C CYS A 263 -7.54 -16.87 -30.46
N GLY A 264 -8.42 -16.96 -31.43
CA GLY A 264 -8.30 -17.90 -32.56
C GLY A 264 -7.04 -17.71 -33.44
N ARG A 265 -6.29 -16.62 -33.27
CA ARG A 265 -5.01 -16.36 -33.95
C ARG A 265 -3.79 -16.86 -33.20
N THR A 266 -3.93 -17.24 -31.94
CA THR A 266 -2.83 -17.75 -31.10
C THR A 266 -2.23 -19.02 -31.72
N ARG A 267 -0.90 -19.06 -31.86
CA ARG A 267 -0.16 -20.13 -32.52
C ARG A 267 0.87 -20.83 -31.63
N ILE A 268 0.96 -20.41 -30.38
CA ILE A 268 1.88 -20.93 -29.36
C ILE A 268 1.08 -21.23 -28.09
N ASP A 269 1.66 -21.96 -27.16
CA ASP A 269 1.11 -22.08 -25.80
C ASP A 269 1.37 -20.79 -25.03
N LEU A 270 0.54 -19.78 -25.34
CA LEU A 270 0.67 -18.43 -24.79
C LEU A 270 0.54 -18.40 -23.26
N ILE A 271 -0.36 -19.22 -22.72
CA ILE A 271 -0.63 -19.24 -21.27
C ILE A 271 0.61 -19.70 -20.50
N SER A 272 1.18 -20.84 -20.91
CA SER A 272 2.39 -21.37 -20.26
C SER A 272 3.57 -20.43 -20.40
N LEU A 273 3.78 -19.86 -21.60
CA LEU A 273 4.87 -18.92 -21.85
C LEU A 273 4.71 -17.61 -21.05
N ALA A 274 3.51 -17.04 -20.99
CA ALA A 274 3.27 -15.83 -20.23
C ALA A 274 3.51 -16.07 -18.72
N ASN A 275 3.02 -17.19 -18.18
CA ASN A 275 3.25 -17.55 -16.79
C ASN A 275 4.74 -17.78 -16.48
N GLU A 276 5.48 -18.45 -17.37
CA GLU A 276 6.93 -18.65 -17.21
C GLU A 276 7.68 -17.31 -17.22
N VAL A 277 7.37 -16.45 -18.19
CA VAL A 277 7.98 -15.12 -18.29
C VAL A 277 7.65 -14.29 -17.04
N GLU A 278 6.40 -14.28 -16.59
CA GLU A 278 5.98 -13.54 -15.37
C GLU A 278 6.76 -14.01 -14.14
N GLN A 279 6.93 -15.32 -13.96
CA GLN A 279 7.69 -15.84 -12.82
C GLN A 279 9.17 -15.42 -12.88
N ARG A 280 9.80 -15.48 -14.04
CA ARG A 280 11.21 -15.09 -14.22
C ARG A 280 11.39 -13.57 -14.09
N LEU A 281 10.42 -12.75 -14.49
CA LEU A 281 10.45 -11.28 -14.36
C LEU A 281 10.43 -10.81 -12.90
N LYS A 282 9.97 -11.61 -11.95
CA LYS A 282 9.99 -11.26 -10.51
C LYS A 282 11.39 -10.97 -9.97
N THR A 283 12.42 -11.49 -10.62
CA THR A 283 13.83 -11.27 -10.24
C THR A 283 14.52 -10.18 -11.05
N VAL A 284 13.80 -9.53 -11.95
CA VAL A 284 14.33 -8.45 -12.81
C VAL A 284 14.00 -7.10 -12.21
N ASP A 285 14.99 -6.41 -11.66
CA ASP A 285 14.82 -5.09 -11.03
C ASP A 285 14.85 -3.91 -12.03
N LYS A 286 14.98 -4.21 -13.34
CA LYS A 286 14.95 -3.17 -14.37
C LYS A 286 13.53 -2.67 -14.60
N PRO A 287 13.28 -1.34 -14.68
CA PRO A 287 11.95 -0.76 -14.95
C PRO A 287 11.60 -0.85 -16.44
N ILE A 288 11.38 -2.06 -16.94
CA ILE A 288 11.10 -2.36 -18.35
C ILE A 288 9.73 -3.01 -18.52
N THR A 289 9.11 -2.78 -19.68
CA THR A 289 7.89 -3.46 -20.11
C THR A 289 8.25 -4.57 -21.10
N VAL A 290 7.88 -5.81 -20.75
CA VAL A 290 8.13 -7.02 -21.54
C VAL A 290 6.82 -7.54 -22.11
N ALA A 291 6.76 -7.82 -23.40
CA ALA A 291 5.55 -8.28 -24.06
C ALA A 291 5.61 -9.76 -24.45
N VAL A 292 4.53 -10.51 -24.23
CA VAL A 292 4.34 -11.89 -24.69
C VAL A 292 3.08 -11.94 -25.55
N MET A 293 3.25 -12.09 -26.86
CA MET A 293 2.17 -12.02 -27.84
C MET A 293 1.94 -13.37 -28.53
N GLY A 294 0.67 -13.77 -28.63
CA GLY A 294 0.28 -15.09 -29.15
C GLY A 294 0.36 -15.24 -30.68
N CYS A 295 0.55 -14.16 -31.45
CA CYS A 295 0.67 -14.22 -32.89
C CYS A 295 1.59 -13.12 -33.45
N VAL A 296 2.23 -13.40 -34.60
CA VAL A 296 3.14 -12.46 -35.27
C VAL A 296 2.43 -11.33 -36.01
N VAL A 297 1.15 -11.47 -36.31
CA VAL A 297 0.40 -10.53 -37.18
C VAL A 297 0.20 -9.17 -36.52
N HIS A 298 -0.19 -9.17 -35.25
CA HIS A 298 -0.43 -7.94 -34.49
C HIS A 298 0.55 -7.74 -33.34
N GLY A 299 1.26 -8.80 -32.92
CA GLY A 299 2.13 -8.79 -31.76
C GLY A 299 3.11 -7.62 -31.70
N PRO A 300 3.98 -7.42 -32.69
CA PRO A 300 4.94 -6.31 -32.64
C PRO A 300 4.29 -4.92 -32.70
N GLY A 301 3.13 -4.78 -33.36
CA GLY A 301 2.41 -3.50 -33.44
C GLY A 301 1.69 -3.16 -32.12
N GLU A 302 0.92 -4.11 -31.57
CA GLU A 302 0.21 -3.94 -30.30
C GLU A 302 1.17 -3.78 -29.11
N ALA A 303 2.36 -4.40 -29.21
CA ALA A 303 3.41 -4.32 -28.19
C ALA A 303 4.51 -3.29 -28.52
N SER A 304 4.27 -2.36 -29.43
CA SER A 304 5.28 -1.37 -29.86
C SER A 304 5.78 -0.47 -28.73
N ALA A 305 4.97 -0.27 -27.71
CA ALA A 305 5.32 0.47 -26.50
C ALA A 305 6.19 -0.33 -25.52
N ALA A 306 6.29 -1.66 -25.67
CA ALA A 306 7.12 -2.49 -24.82
C ALA A 306 8.61 -2.35 -25.19
N ASP A 307 9.48 -2.42 -24.17
CA ASP A 307 10.92 -2.34 -24.38
C ASP A 307 11.45 -3.54 -25.18
N CYS A 308 10.92 -4.73 -24.91
CA CYS A 308 11.20 -5.95 -25.65
C CYS A 308 10.04 -6.96 -25.54
N GLY A 309 10.08 -8.00 -26.33
CA GLY A 309 9.07 -9.05 -26.23
C GLY A 309 9.23 -10.14 -27.27
N ILE A 310 8.31 -11.11 -27.17
CA ILE A 310 8.17 -12.23 -28.09
C ILE A 310 6.78 -12.25 -28.72
N ALA A 311 6.69 -12.70 -29.96
CA ALA A 311 5.43 -12.91 -30.66
C ALA A 311 5.43 -14.30 -31.32
N GLY A 312 4.41 -15.10 -30.99
CA GLY A 312 4.31 -16.49 -31.44
C GLY A 312 3.96 -16.67 -32.89
N GLY A 313 4.60 -17.66 -33.54
CA GLY A 313 4.30 -18.18 -34.86
C GLY A 313 4.18 -19.70 -34.82
N VAL A 314 4.03 -20.34 -35.99
CA VAL A 314 3.92 -21.81 -36.08
C VAL A 314 5.32 -22.43 -35.98
N GLY A 315 5.64 -23.10 -34.88
CA GLY A 315 6.93 -23.72 -34.62
C GLY A 315 8.09 -22.75 -34.34
N GLU A 316 7.92 -21.48 -34.61
CA GLU A 316 8.89 -20.41 -34.36
C GLU A 316 8.19 -19.15 -33.86
N GLY A 317 8.92 -18.22 -33.27
CA GLY A 317 8.41 -16.92 -32.89
C GLY A 317 9.38 -15.81 -33.26
N LEU A 318 8.93 -14.58 -33.03
CA LEU A 318 9.73 -13.37 -33.23
C LEU A 318 10.18 -12.80 -31.89
N LEU A 319 11.47 -12.46 -31.82
CA LEU A 319 12.02 -11.63 -30.77
C LEU A 319 12.07 -10.19 -31.29
N PHE A 320 11.57 -9.24 -30.50
CA PHE A 320 11.53 -7.82 -30.86
C PHE A 320 11.99 -6.90 -29.74
N LYS A 321 12.47 -5.71 -30.11
CA LYS A 321 12.86 -4.63 -29.20
C LYS A 321 12.26 -3.32 -29.71
N LYS A 322 11.46 -2.63 -28.88
CA LYS A 322 10.77 -1.37 -29.25
C LYS A 322 10.03 -1.48 -30.59
N GLY A 323 9.24 -2.55 -30.75
CA GLY A 323 8.47 -2.83 -31.95
C GLY A 323 9.28 -3.33 -33.17
N GLN A 324 10.60 -3.32 -33.13
CA GLN A 324 11.46 -3.81 -34.25
C GLN A 324 11.81 -5.27 -34.05
N ILE A 325 11.58 -6.09 -35.09
CA ILE A 325 11.95 -7.51 -35.09
C ILE A 325 13.46 -7.62 -35.13
N ILE A 326 14.04 -8.35 -34.15
CA ILE A 326 15.48 -8.62 -34.06
C ILE A 326 15.82 -9.91 -34.76
N LYS A 327 15.10 -10.99 -34.42
CA LYS A 327 15.34 -12.33 -35.02
C LYS A 327 14.12 -13.23 -34.87
N LYS A 328 14.10 -14.29 -35.69
CA LYS A 328 13.24 -15.45 -35.51
C LYS A 328 13.91 -16.45 -34.58
N VAL A 329 13.13 -17.10 -33.74
CA VAL A 329 13.61 -18.04 -32.73
C VAL A 329 12.70 -19.26 -32.70
N PRO A 330 13.23 -20.49 -32.60
CA PRO A 330 12.42 -21.67 -32.33
C PRO A 330 11.59 -21.50 -31.07
N GLN A 331 10.37 -22.07 -31.06
CA GLN A 331 9.41 -21.85 -29.97
C GLN A 331 9.97 -22.26 -28.59
N ASP A 332 10.71 -23.35 -28.52
CA ASP A 332 11.34 -23.89 -27.32
C ASP A 332 12.47 -23.02 -26.74
N GLN A 333 12.99 -22.06 -27.53
CA GLN A 333 14.06 -21.16 -27.13
C GLN A 333 13.57 -19.70 -26.86
N LEU A 334 12.29 -19.42 -27.11
CA LEU A 334 11.76 -18.05 -27.08
C LEU A 334 11.98 -17.36 -25.71
N VAL A 335 11.73 -18.04 -24.61
CA VAL A 335 11.87 -17.46 -23.28
C VAL A 335 13.33 -17.20 -22.95
N ASP A 336 14.22 -18.14 -23.22
CA ASP A 336 15.64 -17.97 -22.91
C ASP A 336 16.27 -16.84 -23.73
N GLU A 337 15.92 -16.74 -25.02
CA GLU A 337 16.38 -15.65 -25.87
C GLU A 337 15.81 -14.30 -25.46
N LEU A 338 14.57 -14.27 -24.98
CA LEU A 338 13.98 -13.07 -24.40
C LEU A 338 14.77 -12.59 -23.16
N PHE A 339 15.12 -13.51 -22.24
CA PHE A 339 15.88 -13.14 -21.05
C PHE A 339 17.33 -12.76 -21.38
N ARG A 340 17.97 -13.38 -22.36
CA ARG A 340 19.26 -12.91 -22.90
C ARG A 340 19.18 -11.47 -23.41
N LEU A 341 18.08 -11.12 -24.09
CA LEU A 341 17.86 -9.75 -24.54
C LEU A 341 17.65 -8.79 -23.36
N ILE A 342 16.84 -9.19 -22.35
CA ILE A 342 16.59 -8.41 -21.14
C ILE A 342 17.91 -8.10 -20.41
N ASP A 343 18.83 -9.04 -20.33
CA ASP A 343 20.13 -8.86 -19.69
C ASP A 343 20.97 -7.75 -20.36
N THR A 344 20.73 -7.49 -21.65
CA THR A 344 21.43 -6.44 -22.43
C THR A 344 20.76 -5.06 -22.39
N LEU A 345 19.57 -4.95 -21.76
CA LEU A 345 18.86 -3.67 -21.59
C LEU A 345 19.34 -2.92 -20.37
#